data_05bb89ff15f8f27462014089f398d855
#
_entry.id   05bb89ff15f8f27462014089f398d855
#
_cell.length_a   1.000
_cell.length_b   1.000
_cell.length_c   1.000
_cell.angle_alpha   90.00
_cell.angle_beta   90.00
_cell.angle_gamma   90.00
#
_symmetry.space_group_name_H-M   'P 1'
#
loop_
_entity.id
_entity.type
_entity.pdbx_description
1 polymer ?
#
loop_
_entity_poly.entity_id
_entity_poly.type
_entity_poly.pdbx_seq_one_letter_code
_entity_poly.pdbx_strand_id
1 'polypeptide(L)'
;MKIRTHQLVWAFFLVVAGAFLLLKNNGVLRDFGDAIWGGVFALMGLGFLAWFLLDRQRHWRAIAGFPLFASGVIILFAWRGVNLGDWQAAIILLGLALGFWTALLTHDDNWWALIPAGVLTLMAVLTGFQARLNEAVWFGAFLIGLCVDCFL
;
A
#
# COMPACT_ATOMS: atom_id res chain seq x y z
N MET A 1 10.49 21.67 33.05
CA MET A 1 9.89 20.66 32.16
C MET A 1 10.64 20.68 30.84
N LYS A 2 11.59 19.74 30.60
CA LYS A 2 12.33 19.69 29.32
C LYS A 2 11.42 19.08 28.26
N ILE A 3 10.77 19.89 27.46
CA ILE A 3 10.03 19.45 26.30
C ILE A 3 11.07 18.85 25.33
N ARG A 4 11.02 17.53 25.12
CA ARG A 4 11.95 16.88 24.19
C ARG A 4 11.62 17.33 22.78
N THR A 5 12.62 17.76 22.01
CA THR A 5 12.50 18.34 20.66
C THR A 5 11.65 17.46 19.71
N HIS A 6 11.68 16.13 19.89
CA HIS A 6 10.88 15.22 19.09
C HIS A 6 9.37 15.30 19.39
N GLN A 7 8.98 15.67 20.63
CA GLN A 7 7.56 15.86 20.96
C GLN A 7 6.99 17.11 20.28
N LEU A 8 7.79 18.16 20.16
CA LEU A 8 7.41 19.37 19.41
C LEU A 8 7.24 19.09 17.92
N VAL A 9 8.13 18.28 17.34
CA VAL A 9 8.04 17.88 15.93
C VAL A 9 6.76 17.07 15.68
N TRP A 10 6.44 16.12 16.56
CA TRP A 10 5.20 15.33 16.44
C TRP A 10 3.94 16.19 16.65
N ALA A 11 3.96 17.11 17.62
CA ALA A 11 2.86 18.03 17.84
C ALA A 11 2.63 18.95 16.63
N PHE A 12 3.70 19.49 16.05
CA PHE A 12 3.62 20.29 14.83
C PHE A 12 3.04 19.48 13.65
N PHE A 13 3.50 18.24 13.46
CA PHE A 13 2.97 17.35 12.41
C PHE A 13 1.48 17.08 12.59
N LEU A 14 1.03 16.82 13.83
CA LEU A 14 -0.39 16.59 14.13
C LEU A 14 -1.24 17.82 13.90
N VAL A 15 -0.75 19.01 14.27
CA VAL A 15 -1.47 20.28 14.04
C VAL A 15 -1.58 20.57 12.54
N VAL A 16 -0.51 20.39 11.78
CA VAL A 16 -0.51 20.58 10.32
C VAL A 16 -1.45 19.57 9.64
N ALA A 17 -1.41 18.32 10.04
CA ALA A 17 -2.30 17.27 9.52
C ALA A 17 -3.78 17.58 9.86
N GLY A 18 -4.05 17.99 11.10
CA GLY A 18 -5.41 18.39 11.54
C GLY A 18 -5.93 19.62 10.78
N ALA A 19 -5.12 20.65 10.64
CA ALA A 19 -5.48 21.85 9.87
C ALA A 19 -5.76 21.50 8.39
N PHE A 20 -4.96 20.59 7.81
CA PHE A 20 -5.15 20.14 6.45
C PHE A 20 -6.46 19.34 6.28
N LEU A 21 -6.78 18.44 7.22
CA LEU A 21 -8.05 17.70 7.21
C LEU A 21 -9.26 18.65 7.33
N LEU A 22 -9.16 19.70 8.14
CA LEU A 22 -10.22 20.72 8.25
C LEU A 22 -10.40 21.50 6.94
N LEU A 23 -9.32 21.88 6.27
CA LEU A 23 -9.35 22.56 4.97
C LEU A 23 -9.96 21.66 3.88
N LYS A 24 -9.66 20.37 3.90
CA LYS A 24 -10.25 19.38 2.98
C LYS A 24 -11.76 19.24 3.21
N ASN A 25 -12.18 19.18 4.47
CA ASN A 25 -13.61 19.01 4.83
C ASN A 25 -14.48 20.23 4.47
N ASN A 26 -13.90 21.42 4.47
CA ASN A 26 -14.58 22.68 4.09
C ASN A 26 -14.71 22.89 2.56
N GLY A 27 -14.32 21.93 1.75
CA GLY A 27 -14.50 21.96 0.28
C GLY A 27 -13.56 22.91 -0.48
N VAL A 28 -12.72 23.68 0.21
CA VAL A 28 -11.80 24.67 -0.40
C VAL A 28 -10.70 23.98 -1.24
N LEU A 29 -10.42 22.71 -0.96
CA LEU A 29 -9.34 21.94 -1.62
C LEU A 29 -9.85 20.66 -2.30
N ARG A 30 -11.13 20.61 -2.67
CA ARG A 30 -11.76 19.35 -3.11
C ARG A 30 -11.10 18.77 -4.36
N ASP A 31 -10.73 19.61 -5.33
CA ASP A 31 -10.15 19.14 -6.59
C ASP A 31 -8.60 19.09 -6.56
N PHE A 32 -7.97 20.00 -5.83
CA PHE A 32 -6.50 20.03 -5.70
C PHE A 32 -5.97 19.09 -4.61
N GLY A 33 -6.78 18.83 -3.56
CA GLY A 33 -6.36 18.03 -2.43
C GLY A 33 -6.01 16.60 -2.83
N ASP A 34 -6.83 15.97 -3.66
CA ASP A 34 -6.63 14.57 -4.05
C ASP A 34 -5.40 14.41 -4.96
N ALA A 35 -5.15 15.38 -5.88
CA ALA A 35 -3.94 15.37 -6.70
C ALA A 35 -2.67 15.53 -5.87
N ILE A 36 -2.68 16.45 -4.88
CA ILE A 36 -1.53 16.67 -3.99
C ILE A 36 -1.26 15.43 -3.14
N TRP A 37 -2.31 14.84 -2.53
CA TRP A 37 -2.15 13.62 -1.74
C TRP A 37 -1.67 12.44 -2.57
N GLY A 38 -2.26 12.24 -3.74
CA GLY A 38 -1.81 11.22 -4.68
C GLY A 38 -0.34 11.40 -5.06
N GLY A 39 0.06 12.63 -5.36
CA GLY A 39 1.45 12.98 -5.64
C GLY A 39 2.39 12.72 -4.47
N VAL A 40 2.01 13.13 -3.25
CA VAL A 40 2.81 12.89 -2.02
C VAL A 40 2.99 11.40 -1.77
N PHE A 41 1.92 10.60 -1.83
CA PHE A 41 2.01 9.14 -1.64
C PHE A 41 2.85 8.47 -2.72
N ALA A 42 2.69 8.87 -3.99
CA ALA A 42 3.48 8.34 -5.09
C ALA A 42 4.96 8.69 -4.93
N LEU A 43 5.31 9.93 -4.61
CA LEU A 43 6.69 10.37 -4.39
C LEU A 43 7.32 9.70 -3.16
N MET A 44 6.58 9.57 -2.06
CA MET A 44 7.06 8.83 -0.89
C MET A 44 7.31 7.36 -1.23
N GLY A 45 6.38 6.71 -1.93
CA GLY A 45 6.54 5.33 -2.39
C GLY A 45 7.77 5.17 -3.28
N LEU A 46 7.95 6.04 -4.28
CA LEU A 46 9.14 6.09 -5.13
C LEU A 46 10.42 6.35 -4.33
N GLY A 47 10.39 7.25 -3.35
CA GLY A 47 11.52 7.53 -2.47
C GLY A 47 11.96 6.29 -1.68
N PHE A 48 11.01 5.54 -1.10
CA PHE A 48 11.29 4.29 -0.41
C PHE A 48 11.84 3.22 -1.35
N LEU A 49 11.30 3.10 -2.57
CA LEU A 49 11.77 2.15 -3.57
C LEU A 49 13.17 2.53 -4.08
N ALA A 50 13.42 3.80 -4.36
CA ALA A 50 14.73 4.29 -4.76
C ALA A 50 15.78 4.04 -3.65
N TRP A 51 15.41 4.30 -2.40
CA TRP A 51 16.29 4.03 -1.26
C TRP A 51 16.54 2.53 -1.07
N PHE A 52 15.54 1.68 -1.33
CA PHE A 52 15.73 0.23 -1.34
C PHE A 52 16.71 -0.22 -2.43
N LEU A 53 16.67 0.37 -3.63
CA LEU A 53 17.61 0.06 -4.71
C LEU A 53 19.05 0.42 -4.36
N LEU A 54 19.27 1.48 -3.57
CA LEU A 54 20.60 1.91 -3.09
C LEU A 54 21.12 1.03 -1.95
N ASP A 55 20.23 0.53 -1.07
CA ASP A 55 20.59 -0.28 0.09
C ASP A 55 19.62 -1.45 0.22
N ARG A 56 19.92 -2.54 -0.45
CA ARG A 56 19.09 -3.76 -0.50
C ARG A 56 19.06 -4.56 0.79
N GLN A 57 19.90 -4.24 1.78
CA GLN A 57 19.92 -4.95 3.05
C GLN A 57 18.65 -4.72 3.89
N ARG A 58 17.92 -3.63 3.62
CA ARG A 58 16.72 -3.26 4.38
C ARG A 58 15.45 -3.49 3.57
N HIS A 59 15.05 -4.75 3.43
CA HIS A 59 13.87 -5.21 2.68
C HIS A 59 12.54 -4.57 3.13
N TRP A 60 12.40 -4.14 4.41
CA TRP A 60 11.19 -3.48 4.90
C TRP A 60 10.83 -2.20 4.11
N ARG A 61 11.81 -1.54 3.49
CA ARG A 61 11.58 -0.36 2.66
C ARG A 61 10.81 -0.68 1.39
N ALA A 62 11.04 -1.85 0.80
CA ALA A 62 10.25 -2.32 -0.34
C ALA A 62 8.82 -2.64 0.08
N ILE A 63 8.64 -3.31 1.23
CA ILE A 63 7.31 -3.66 1.77
C ILE A 63 6.47 -2.40 2.01
N ALA A 64 7.06 -1.29 2.45
CA ALA A 64 6.36 -0.02 2.63
C ALA A 64 6.22 0.77 1.31
N GLY A 65 7.24 0.74 0.44
CA GLY A 65 7.32 1.54 -0.77
C GLY A 65 6.26 1.17 -1.82
N PHE A 66 6.07 -0.11 -2.07
CA PHE A 66 5.11 -0.58 -3.09
C PHE A 66 3.65 -0.21 -2.80
N PRO A 67 3.08 -0.47 -1.60
CA PRO A 67 1.69 -0.09 -1.32
C PRO A 67 1.49 1.43 -1.25
N LEU A 68 2.49 2.20 -0.77
CA LEU A 68 2.44 3.65 -0.81
C LEU A 68 2.40 4.17 -2.26
N PHE A 69 3.25 3.64 -3.12
CA PHE A 69 3.24 3.99 -4.54
C PHE A 69 1.92 3.62 -5.21
N ALA A 70 1.42 2.39 -4.97
CA ALA A 70 0.13 1.92 -5.49
C ALA A 70 -1.02 2.83 -5.05
N SER A 71 -1.06 3.22 -3.75
CA SER A 71 -2.07 4.14 -3.22
C SER A 71 -2.01 5.50 -3.88
N GLY A 72 -0.80 6.04 -4.07
CA GLY A 72 -0.60 7.31 -4.76
C GLY A 72 -1.12 7.29 -6.20
N VAL A 73 -0.81 6.23 -6.94
CA VAL A 73 -1.29 6.03 -8.31
C VAL A 73 -2.81 5.95 -8.37
N ILE A 74 -3.45 5.20 -7.46
CA ILE A 74 -4.92 5.09 -7.40
C ILE A 74 -5.56 6.45 -7.16
N ILE A 75 -5.04 7.24 -6.21
CA ILE A 75 -5.58 8.58 -5.93
C ILE A 75 -5.43 9.49 -7.14
N LEU A 76 -4.32 9.42 -7.88
CA LEU A 76 -4.11 10.20 -9.11
C LEU A 76 -5.07 9.79 -10.23
N PHE A 77 -5.36 8.49 -10.38
CA PHE A 77 -6.36 8.01 -11.33
C PHE A 77 -7.76 8.48 -10.94
N ALA A 78 -8.12 8.39 -9.65
CA ALA A 78 -9.40 8.89 -9.15
C ALA A 78 -9.56 10.39 -9.40
N TRP A 79 -8.51 11.19 -9.20
CA TRP A 79 -8.51 12.62 -9.51
C TRP A 79 -8.75 12.89 -11.00
N ARG A 80 -8.25 12.04 -11.89
CA ARG A 80 -8.50 12.13 -13.34
C ARG A 80 -9.89 11.63 -13.77
N GLY A 81 -10.74 11.25 -12.82
CA GLY A 81 -12.07 10.72 -13.08
C GLY A 81 -12.08 9.25 -13.53
N VAL A 82 -10.93 8.57 -13.49
CA VAL A 82 -10.85 7.14 -13.78
C VAL A 82 -11.21 6.36 -12.51
N ASN A 83 -12.42 5.80 -12.50
CA ASN A 83 -12.84 4.93 -11.41
C ASN A 83 -12.40 3.50 -11.67
N LEU A 84 -11.47 3.02 -10.86
CA LEU A 84 -10.94 1.65 -10.95
C LEU A 84 -11.87 0.61 -10.27
N GLY A 85 -12.93 1.05 -9.60
CA GLY A 85 -13.87 0.15 -8.92
C GLY A 85 -13.18 -0.81 -7.96
N ASP A 86 -13.49 -2.10 -8.09
CA ASP A 86 -12.96 -3.18 -7.22
C ASP A 86 -11.46 -3.39 -7.40
N TRP A 87 -10.88 -2.95 -8.51
CA TRP A 87 -9.45 -3.04 -8.77
C TRP A 87 -8.59 -2.17 -7.86
N GLN A 88 -9.15 -1.15 -7.21
CA GLN A 88 -8.41 -0.29 -6.27
C GLN A 88 -7.81 -1.12 -5.13
N ALA A 89 -8.63 -1.95 -4.50
CA ALA A 89 -8.18 -2.84 -3.42
C ALA A 89 -7.19 -3.89 -3.93
N ALA A 90 -7.45 -4.48 -5.10
CA ALA A 90 -6.57 -5.45 -5.73
C ALA A 90 -5.16 -4.87 -6.01
N ILE A 91 -5.07 -3.63 -6.50
CA ILE A 91 -3.80 -2.95 -6.79
C ILE A 91 -3.00 -2.69 -5.51
N ILE A 92 -3.66 -2.29 -4.41
CA ILE A 92 -2.98 -2.10 -3.11
C ILE A 92 -2.45 -3.43 -2.59
N LEU A 93 -3.26 -4.49 -2.64
CA LEU A 93 -2.85 -5.84 -2.23
C LEU A 93 -1.70 -6.37 -3.07
N LEU A 94 -1.73 -6.17 -4.39
CA LEU A 94 -0.62 -6.50 -5.28
C LEU A 94 0.65 -5.70 -4.93
N GLY A 95 0.52 -4.41 -4.65
CA GLY A 95 1.65 -3.60 -4.19
C GLY A 95 2.28 -4.18 -2.92
N LEU A 96 1.46 -4.56 -1.95
CA LEU A 96 1.94 -5.18 -0.72
C LEU A 96 2.58 -6.56 -0.98
N ALA A 97 1.96 -7.40 -1.83
CA ALA A 97 2.50 -8.68 -2.25
C ALA A 97 3.88 -8.53 -2.91
N LEU A 98 4.04 -7.58 -3.83
CA LEU A 98 5.31 -7.26 -4.49
C LEU A 98 6.39 -6.85 -3.46
N GLY A 99 6.02 -6.13 -2.41
CA GLY A 99 6.92 -5.81 -1.30
C GLY A 99 7.45 -7.07 -0.62
N PHE A 100 6.61 -8.05 -0.33
CA PHE A 100 7.02 -9.33 0.25
C PHE A 100 7.79 -10.21 -0.72
N TRP A 101 7.40 -10.24 -2.01
CA TRP A 101 8.17 -10.93 -3.04
C TRP A 101 9.59 -10.36 -3.19
N THR A 102 9.75 -9.04 -3.15
CA THR A 102 11.09 -8.44 -3.19
C THR A 102 11.89 -8.76 -1.93
N ALA A 103 11.27 -8.85 -0.75
CA ALA A 103 11.93 -9.27 0.47
C ALA A 103 12.44 -10.71 0.39
N LEU A 104 11.62 -11.62 -0.17
CA LEU A 104 12.00 -13.02 -0.40
C LEU A 104 13.17 -13.15 -1.39
N LEU A 105 13.13 -12.42 -2.51
CA LEU A 105 14.15 -12.50 -3.57
C LEU A 105 15.47 -11.82 -3.20
N THR A 106 15.50 -11.02 -2.13
CA THR A 106 16.70 -10.24 -1.76
C THR A 106 17.60 -11.02 -0.80
N HIS A 107 17.06 -11.90 0.04
CA HIS A 107 17.82 -12.69 1.01
C HIS A 107 17.19 -14.07 1.20
N ASP A 108 18.02 -15.11 1.15
CA ASP A 108 17.61 -16.52 1.32
C ASP A 108 17.03 -16.79 2.72
N ASP A 109 17.41 -16.01 3.73
CA ASP A 109 16.89 -16.15 5.10
C ASP A 109 15.44 -15.66 5.27
N ASN A 110 14.89 -14.98 4.28
CA ASN A 110 13.55 -14.39 4.32
C ASN A 110 12.45 -15.36 3.82
N TRP A 111 12.65 -16.66 3.96
CA TRP A 111 11.65 -17.68 3.54
C TRP A 111 10.25 -17.44 4.13
N TRP A 112 10.17 -16.83 5.34
CA TRP A 112 8.91 -16.46 5.98
C TRP A 112 8.06 -15.49 5.14
N ALA A 113 8.69 -14.70 4.24
CA ALA A 113 7.99 -13.74 3.38
C ALA A 113 7.19 -14.44 2.26
N LEU A 114 7.43 -15.73 2.02
CA LEU A 114 6.71 -16.53 1.03
C LEU A 114 5.21 -16.63 1.37
N ILE A 115 4.89 -16.89 2.64
CA ILE A 115 3.52 -17.04 3.11
C ILE A 115 2.70 -15.76 2.89
N PRO A 116 3.09 -14.58 3.42
CA PRO A 116 2.33 -13.36 3.18
C PRO A 116 2.33 -12.94 1.70
N ALA A 117 3.41 -13.21 0.95
CA ALA A 117 3.46 -12.90 -0.49
C ALA A 117 2.41 -13.69 -1.27
N GLY A 118 2.32 -15.01 -1.03
CA GLY A 118 1.35 -15.90 -1.67
C GLY A 118 -0.10 -15.54 -1.32
N VAL A 119 -0.39 -15.41 -0.02
CA VAL A 119 -1.73 -15.03 0.47
C VAL A 119 -2.19 -13.69 -0.11
N LEU A 120 -1.34 -12.67 -0.08
CA LEU A 120 -1.68 -11.34 -0.60
C LEU A 120 -1.88 -11.34 -2.12
N THR A 121 -1.06 -12.10 -2.85
CA THR A 121 -1.22 -12.27 -4.30
C THR A 121 -2.56 -12.92 -4.61
N LEU A 122 -2.91 -13.99 -3.91
CA LEU A 122 -4.18 -14.67 -4.05
C LEU A 122 -5.35 -13.74 -3.74
N MET A 123 -5.30 -13.03 -2.61
CA MET A 123 -6.33 -12.05 -2.24
C MET A 123 -6.47 -10.94 -3.28
N ALA A 124 -5.37 -10.44 -3.84
CA ALA A 124 -5.40 -9.41 -4.87
C ALA A 124 -6.13 -9.90 -6.13
N VAL A 125 -5.82 -11.12 -6.59
CA VAL A 125 -6.47 -11.73 -7.75
C VAL A 125 -7.97 -11.93 -7.48
N LEU A 126 -8.31 -12.53 -6.34
CA LEU A 126 -9.70 -12.77 -5.98
C LEU A 126 -10.50 -11.48 -5.86
N THR A 127 -9.93 -10.43 -5.26
CA THR A 127 -10.58 -9.12 -5.12
C THR A 127 -10.77 -8.44 -6.49
N GLY A 128 -9.78 -8.51 -7.38
CA GLY A 128 -9.90 -7.94 -8.73
C GLY A 128 -10.97 -8.62 -9.59
N PHE A 129 -11.25 -9.89 -9.35
CA PHE A 129 -12.27 -10.66 -10.07
C PHE A 129 -13.58 -10.84 -9.27
N GLN A 130 -13.72 -10.20 -8.12
CA GLN A 130 -14.87 -10.35 -7.21
C GLN A 130 -16.23 -10.17 -7.90
N ALA A 131 -16.35 -9.21 -8.81
CA ALA A 131 -17.56 -8.97 -9.57
C ALA A 131 -17.95 -10.14 -10.52
N ARG A 132 -17.05 -11.05 -10.81
CA ARG A 132 -17.25 -12.20 -11.72
C ARG A 132 -17.33 -13.55 -11.00
N LEU A 133 -16.95 -13.59 -9.72
CA LEU A 133 -16.91 -14.83 -8.93
C LEU A 133 -18.12 -14.89 -8.01
N ASN A 134 -18.75 -16.07 -7.96
CA ASN A 134 -19.78 -16.34 -6.95
C ASN A 134 -19.10 -16.47 -5.57
N GLU A 135 -19.79 -16.07 -4.48
CA GLU A 135 -19.25 -16.09 -3.12
C GLU A 135 -18.64 -17.44 -2.72
N ALA A 136 -19.27 -18.54 -3.13
CA ALA A 136 -18.79 -19.89 -2.87
C ALA A 136 -17.44 -20.20 -3.55
N VAL A 137 -17.24 -19.68 -4.77
CA VAL A 137 -15.99 -19.85 -5.52
C VAL A 137 -14.87 -19.00 -4.89
N TRP A 138 -15.21 -17.81 -4.41
CA TRP A 138 -14.27 -16.92 -3.73
C TRP A 138 -13.70 -17.58 -2.46
N PHE A 139 -14.57 -18.11 -1.60
CA PHE A 139 -14.18 -18.82 -0.37
C PHE A 139 -13.39 -20.10 -0.68
N GLY A 140 -13.81 -20.88 -1.66
CA GLY A 140 -13.13 -22.11 -2.06
C GLY A 140 -11.71 -21.84 -2.57
N ALA A 141 -11.55 -20.86 -3.46
CA ALA A 141 -10.24 -20.47 -3.99
C ALA A 141 -9.30 -19.94 -2.91
N PHE A 142 -9.84 -19.14 -1.96
CA PHE A 142 -9.07 -18.62 -0.83
C PHE A 142 -8.56 -19.77 0.08
N LEU A 143 -9.42 -20.73 0.43
CA LEU A 143 -9.04 -21.88 1.26
C LEU A 143 -8.00 -22.76 0.56
N ILE A 144 -8.16 -23.04 -0.73
CA ILE A 144 -7.20 -23.84 -1.51
C ILE A 144 -5.83 -23.14 -1.54
N GLY A 145 -5.81 -21.82 -1.80
CA GLY A 145 -4.57 -21.06 -1.82
C GLY A 145 -3.86 -21.06 -0.46
N LEU A 146 -4.61 -20.91 0.62
CA LEU A 146 -4.08 -20.93 1.99
C LEU A 146 -3.54 -22.32 2.36
N CYS A 147 -4.17 -23.40 1.89
CA CYS A 147 -3.65 -24.76 2.05
C CYS A 147 -2.33 -24.96 1.28
N VAL A 148 -2.23 -24.47 0.06
CA VAL A 148 -1.01 -24.57 -0.75
C VAL A 148 0.14 -23.82 -0.09
N ASP A 149 -0.10 -22.58 0.42
CA ASP A 149 0.90 -21.80 1.14
C ASP A 149 1.35 -22.45 2.47
N CYS A 150 0.49 -23.23 3.12
CA CYS A 150 0.85 -23.98 4.34
C CYS A 150 1.66 -25.26 4.07
N PHE A 151 1.61 -25.77 2.84
CA PHE A 151 2.31 -27.03 2.48
C PHE A 151 3.68 -26.78 1.80
N LEU A 152 3.98 -25.55 1.39
CA LEU A 152 5.27 -25.13 0.82
C LEU A 152 6.22 -24.64 1.91
#